data_28350b018cd07325682358f5d7da9f49
#
_entry.id   28350b018cd07325682358f5d7da9f49
#
_cell.length_a   1.000
_cell.length_b   1.000
_cell.length_c   1.000
_cell.angle_alpha   90.00
_cell.angle_beta   90.00
_cell.angle_gamma   90.00
#
_symmetry.space_group_name_H-M   'P 1'
#
loop_
_entity.id
_entity.type
_entity.pdbx_description
1 polymer ?
#
loop_
_entity_poly.entity_id
_entity_poly.type
_entity_poly.pdbx_seq_one_letter_code
_entity_poly.pdbx_strand_id
1 'polypeptide(L)'
;MRAYATKAKACANVCRASDARGSNRPTVAARRRRTTTLAHKDKADVVVIGGGLAGLAACNELEKRGADYVLLESSDDVGGRVRTDIVDGFLLDRGFAIFLTGYPEAQKVLNYDALELKPFYAGADVRFNGAFHRVADPFRHPLDGLQSLTNPVGSVADKVLVGLVRFQTLLAMGTLDEMMSADGETTIMKRLKDFGFSDEMIDRFFRPFMAGIFFNRELTTSSRLFNFVMRMLATGQNCLPAKGIGAVSAQLRGYLTADRVRVNAKVTTLSERDADMSRTLTLDNGETVTANKSVIIACEGPEAARLLGGSLEQSPSKPESAVGTMCLYFSMDKAPTDDAILYLDGDNKGGIVNNCCFPSNVAPSYAPSGKALASVSIIGVPSEDDAKMEAKVRDELSSWFGDDQVATWRLLRTYRIPYAQPNQEPPTNFSRSSVLGDGLFIAGDHRSSSTFDGALVSGRIAAEAATK
;
A
#
# COMPACT_ATOMS: atom_id res chain seq x y z
N MET A 1 -49.64 -16.04 7.72
CA MET A 1 -50.21 -15.69 9.04
C MET A 1 -49.59 -14.37 9.46
N ARG A 2 -50.48 -13.38 9.53
CA ARG A 2 -50.57 -12.21 10.46
C ARG A 2 -49.23 -11.53 10.82
N ALA A 3 -48.97 -10.36 10.32
CA ALA A 3 -49.55 -9.02 10.52
C ALA A 3 -48.79 -8.27 11.59
N TYR A 4 -48.21 -7.12 11.20
CA TYR A 4 -48.51 -5.83 11.81
C TYR A 4 -48.02 -4.70 10.90
N ALA A 5 -49.00 -4.10 10.26
CA ALA A 5 -48.93 -2.80 9.61
C ALA A 5 -49.45 -1.75 10.61
N THR A 6 -49.30 -0.48 10.22
CA THR A 6 -49.89 0.79 10.74
C THR A 6 -49.01 1.54 11.76
N LYS A 7 -48.54 2.78 11.46
CA LYS A 7 -49.35 3.99 11.26
C LYS A 7 -48.56 5.12 10.58
N ALA A 8 -49.07 5.57 9.45
CA ALA A 8 -48.88 6.95 8.95
C ALA A 8 -50.09 7.80 9.38
N LYS A 9 -49.87 9.11 9.62
CA LYS A 9 -50.75 10.27 9.44
C LYS A 9 -50.11 11.47 10.12
N ALA A 10 -49.58 12.44 9.40
CA ALA A 10 -50.24 13.59 8.77
C ALA A 10 -50.62 14.69 9.75
N CYS A 11 -50.00 15.83 9.60
CA CYS A 11 -50.69 17.13 9.72
C CYS A 11 -50.01 18.18 8.85
N ALA A 12 -50.70 18.59 7.81
CA ALA A 12 -50.46 19.77 7.02
C ALA A 12 -51.45 20.86 7.48
N ASN A 13 -51.15 22.09 7.04
CA ASN A 13 -51.93 23.36 7.09
C ASN A 13 -51.61 24.25 8.31
N VAL A 14 -51.38 25.55 8.15
CA VAL A 14 -52.08 26.55 7.31
C VAL A 14 -51.18 27.79 7.15
N CYS A 15 -51.26 28.41 5.97
CA CYS A 15 -50.78 29.75 5.60
C CYS A 15 -51.50 30.89 6.30
N ARG A 16 -50.87 32.03 6.57
CA ARG A 16 -51.06 33.34 5.89
C ARG A 16 -50.42 34.50 6.62
N ALA A 17 -49.63 35.19 5.88
CA ALA A 17 -49.26 36.58 5.76
C ALA A 17 -49.75 37.63 6.80
N SER A 18 -48.82 38.49 7.24
CA SER A 18 -48.99 39.96 7.21
C SER A 18 -47.63 40.69 7.36
N ASP A 19 -47.43 41.70 6.55
CA ASP A 19 -46.31 42.63 6.49
C ASP A 19 -46.11 43.42 7.79
N ALA A 20 -44.84 43.77 8.13
CA ALA A 20 -44.38 45.14 8.26
C ALA A 20 -43.03 45.28 9.02
N ARG A 21 -42.05 45.84 8.29
CA ARG A 21 -41.02 46.81 8.74
C ARG A 21 -40.29 46.59 10.06
N GLY A 22 -38.99 46.44 9.97
CA GLY A 22 -38.06 46.63 11.07
C GLY A 22 -36.65 46.15 10.73
N SER A 23 -35.84 47.04 10.21
CA SER A 23 -34.38 46.81 10.00
C SER A 23 -33.68 46.62 11.33
N ASN A 24 -33.20 45.39 11.56
CA ASN A 24 -32.06 45.18 12.46
C ASN A 24 -31.31 43.91 11.94
N ARG A 25 -30.21 44.14 11.24
CA ARG A 25 -29.25 43.07 10.94
C ARG A 25 -28.54 42.68 12.25
N PRO A 26 -28.63 41.45 12.71
CA PRO A 26 -27.69 40.98 13.72
C PRO A 26 -26.36 40.67 13.00
N THR A 27 -25.32 41.37 13.39
CA THR A 27 -23.93 41.03 13.11
C THR A 27 -23.70 39.59 13.54
N VAL A 28 -23.50 38.71 12.58
CA VAL A 28 -23.03 37.34 12.79
C VAL A 28 -21.61 37.48 13.33
N ALA A 29 -21.45 37.47 14.65
CA ALA A 29 -20.19 37.30 15.28
C ALA A 29 -19.64 35.93 14.84
N ALA A 30 -18.58 35.95 14.03
CA ALA A 30 -17.84 34.78 13.63
C ALA A 30 -17.38 34.08 14.92
N ARG A 31 -18.06 33.00 15.26
CA ARG A 31 -17.64 32.09 16.32
C ARG A 31 -16.30 31.53 15.86
N ARG A 32 -15.18 32.15 16.28
CA ARG A 32 -13.85 31.56 16.23
C ARG A 32 -13.98 30.19 16.88
N ARG A 33 -13.96 29.12 16.06
CA ARG A 33 -13.67 27.78 16.57
C ARG A 33 -12.35 27.92 17.31
N ARG A 34 -12.39 27.88 18.64
CA ARG A 34 -11.22 27.59 19.45
C ARG A 34 -10.79 26.19 19.01
N THR A 35 -9.79 26.11 18.15
CA THR A 35 -8.94 24.94 18.05
C THR A 35 -8.35 24.77 19.44
N THR A 36 -8.91 23.90 20.24
CA THR A 36 -8.23 23.35 21.39
C THR A 36 -7.01 22.66 20.85
N THR A 37 -5.86 23.32 20.91
CA THR A 37 -4.56 22.69 20.72
C THR A 37 -4.51 21.61 21.80
N LEU A 38 -4.61 20.34 21.42
CA LEU A 38 -4.32 19.22 22.30
C LEU A 38 -2.90 19.47 22.80
N ALA A 39 -2.71 19.53 24.11
CA ALA A 39 -1.37 19.61 24.68
C ALA A 39 -0.66 18.31 24.29
N HIS A 40 0.30 18.41 23.40
CA HIS A 40 1.08 17.27 22.95
C HIS A 40 2.01 16.86 24.11
N LYS A 41 2.24 15.56 24.21
CA LYS A 41 3.09 14.95 25.22
C LYS A 41 4.55 15.14 24.83
N ASP A 42 5.31 15.91 25.60
CA ASP A 42 6.73 16.18 25.36
C ASP A 42 7.66 15.13 26.00
N LYS A 43 7.10 14.15 26.72
CA LYS A 43 7.84 13.10 27.41
C LYS A 43 7.02 11.81 27.48
N ALA A 44 7.64 10.67 27.17
CA ALA A 44 7.03 9.35 27.29
C ALA A 44 8.09 8.27 27.58
N ASP A 45 7.68 7.10 28.04
CA ASP A 45 8.59 5.97 28.22
C ASP A 45 9.14 5.49 26.86
N VAL A 46 8.28 5.41 25.87
CA VAL A 46 8.64 4.98 24.52
C VAL A 46 8.29 6.07 23.49
N VAL A 47 9.23 6.47 22.67
CA VAL A 47 8.99 7.35 21.52
C VAL A 47 9.09 6.55 20.24
N VAL A 48 8.04 6.61 19.39
CA VAL A 48 8.00 5.98 18.08
C VAL A 48 8.18 7.05 17.00
N ILE A 49 9.14 6.88 16.11
CA ILE A 49 9.45 7.82 15.02
C ILE A 49 8.95 7.24 13.70
N GLY A 50 7.95 7.89 13.09
CA GLY A 50 7.33 7.50 11.83
C GLY A 50 5.98 6.81 12.01
N GLY A 51 4.95 7.39 11.38
CA GLY A 51 3.56 6.94 11.44
C GLY A 51 3.14 6.05 10.26
N GLY A 52 4.09 5.38 9.58
CA GLY A 52 3.79 4.35 8.60
C GLY A 52 3.21 3.07 9.24
N LEU A 53 2.94 2.03 8.43
CA LEU A 53 2.34 0.77 8.95
C LEU A 53 3.15 0.17 10.09
N ALA A 54 4.49 0.19 10.02
CA ALA A 54 5.34 -0.35 11.07
C ALA A 54 5.20 0.43 12.38
N GLY A 55 5.23 1.78 12.33
CA GLY A 55 5.04 2.61 13.51
C GLY A 55 3.64 2.50 14.09
N LEU A 56 2.60 2.45 13.26
CA LEU A 56 1.23 2.23 13.70
C LEU A 56 1.06 0.85 14.36
N ALA A 57 1.67 -0.20 13.79
CA ALA A 57 1.66 -1.54 14.39
C ALA A 57 2.40 -1.56 15.73
N ALA A 58 3.55 -0.87 15.83
CA ALA A 58 4.28 -0.74 17.08
C ALA A 58 3.42 -0.03 18.14
N CYS A 59 2.79 1.10 17.80
CA CYS A 59 1.92 1.82 18.73
C CYS A 59 0.69 0.99 19.15
N ASN A 60 0.08 0.24 18.24
CA ASN A 60 -1.02 -0.65 18.58
C ASN A 60 -0.60 -1.72 19.60
N GLU A 61 0.60 -2.26 19.46
CA GLU A 61 1.13 -3.22 20.42
C GLU A 61 1.46 -2.56 21.77
N LEU A 62 2.04 -1.34 21.76
CA LEU A 62 2.28 -0.54 22.98
C LEU A 62 0.98 -0.20 23.70
N GLU A 63 -0.07 0.17 22.95
CA GLU A 63 -1.41 0.44 23.52
C GLU A 63 -1.98 -0.80 24.23
N LYS A 64 -1.91 -1.98 23.59
CA LYS A 64 -2.36 -3.25 24.19
C LYS A 64 -1.61 -3.60 25.47
N ARG A 65 -0.33 -3.23 25.55
CA ARG A 65 0.52 -3.46 26.73
C ARG A 65 0.36 -2.40 27.81
N GLY A 66 -0.45 -1.35 27.56
CA GLY A 66 -0.62 -0.23 28.51
C GLY A 66 0.64 0.61 28.68
N ALA A 67 1.56 0.56 27.70
CA ALA A 67 2.80 1.33 27.74
C ALA A 67 2.54 2.82 27.60
N ASP A 68 3.40 3.63 28.21
CA ASP A 68 3.43 5.06 28.01
C ASP A 68 4.25 5.40 26.77
N TYR A 69 3.60 5.93 25.72
CA TYR A 69 4.28 6.23 24.43
C TYR A 69 3.77 7.51 23.77
N VAL A 70 4.57 7.99 22.82
CA VAL A 70 4.18 9.01 21.85
C VAL A 70 4.67 8.61 20.46
N LEU A 71 3.84 8.81 19.43
CA LEU A 71 4.18 8.65 18.01
C LEU A 71 4.45 10.02 17.39
N LEU A 72 5.59 10.18 16.74
CA LEU A 72 6.00 11.37 16.00
C LEU A 72 6.00 11.07 14.51
N GLU A 73 5.16 11.79 13.75
CA GLU A 73 5.05 11.68 12.29
C GLU A 73 5.41 13.00 11.64
N SER A 74 6.26 12.96 10.62
CA SER A 74 6.77 14.14 9.94
C SER A 74 5.75 14.83 9.04
N SER A 75 4.80 14.07 8.48
CA SER A 75 3.78 14.58 7.58
C SER A 75 2.52 15.05 8.33
N ASP A 76 1.56 15.55 7.56
CA ASP A 76 0.27 16.08 8.03
C ASP A 76 -0.70 14.99 8.54
N ASP A 77 -0.43 13.72 8.23
CA ASP A 77 -1.20 12.56 8.71
C ASP A 77 -0.34 11.29 8.66
N VAL A 78 -0.78 10.27 9.39
CA VAL A 78 -0.15 8.95 9.43
C VAL A 78 -0.40 8.15 8.15
N GLY A 79 0.32 7.03 7.98
CA GLY A 79 0.16 6.07 6.89
C GLY A 79 1.41 5.94 6.03
N GLY A 80 2.26 6.95 5.97
CA GLY A 80 3.48 6.92 5.15
C GLY A 80 3.14 6.66 3.67
N ARG A 81 3.59 5.51 3.13
CA ARG A 81 3.30 5.06 1.75
C ARG A 81 1.87 4.52 1.57
N VAL A 82 1.15 4.22 2.65
CA VAL A 82 -0.21 3.66 2.63
C VAL A 82 -1.21 4.78 2.94
N ARG A 83 -1.38 5.68 1.98
CA ARG A 83 -2.27 6.85 2.06
C ARG A 83 -3.09 7.00 0.79
N THR A 84 -4.25 7.64 0.93
CA THR A 84 -5.16 7.97 -0.18
C THR A 84 -5.45 9.46 -0.14
N ASP A 85 -5.25 10.14 -1.26
CA ASP A 85 -5.63 11.54 -1.42
C ASP A 85 -7.02 11.63 -2.06
N ILE A 86 -7.78 12.68 -1.71
CA ILE A 86 -9.07 12.98 -2.35
C ILE A 86 -8.85 14.16 -3.30
N VAL A 87 -9.04 13.91 -4.60
CA VAL A 87 -8.89 14.93 -5.65
C VAL A 87 -10.16 14.97 -6.49
N ASP A 88 -10.84 16.08 -6.50
CA ASP A 88 -12.12 16.26 -7.25
C ASP A 88 -13.17 15.18 -6.95
N GLY A 89 -13.16 14.62 -5.72
CA GLY A 89 -14.04 13.55 -5.28
C GLY A 89 -13.57 12.15 -5.64
N PHE A 90 -12.45 11.98 -6.35
CA PHE A 90 -11.81 10.70 -6.61
C PHE A 90 -10.88 10.30 -5.46
N LEU A 91 -10.78 9.01 -5.18
CA LEU A 91 -9.80 8.45 -4.25
C LEU A 91 -8.55 8.05 -5.03
N LEU A 92 -7.44 8.70 -4.75
CA LEU A 92 -6.15 8.44 -5.38
C LEU A 92 -5.18 7.88 -4.33
N ASP A 93 -4.90 6.60 -4.41
CA ASP A 93 -3.87 5.99 -3.57
C ASP A 93 -2.50 6.54 -3.97
N ARG A 94 -1.62 6.79 -3.00
CA ARG A 94 -0.27 7.32 -3.26
C ARG A 94 0.62 6.26 -3.88
N GLY A 95 0.45 6.03 -5.18
CA GLY A 95 0.92 4.89 -5.95
C GLY A 95 -0.07 3.72 -5.89
N PHE A 96 -0.16 2.96 -6.99
CA PHE A 96 -1.04 1.80 -7.05
C PHE A 96 -0.66 0.76 -6.01
N ALA A 97 -1.60 0.39 -5.16
CA ALA A 97 -1.41 -0.62 -4.14
C ALA A 97 -2.61 -1.57 -4.09
N ILE A 98 -2.33 -2.86 -3.94
CA ILE A 98 -3.34 -3.91 -3.75
C ILE A 98 -3.18 -4.47 -2.34
N PHE A 99 -4.30 -4.68 -1.65
CA PHE A 99 -4.34 -5.35 -0.36
C PHE A 99 -4.58 -6.85 -0.55
N LEU A 100 -3.68 -7.68 -0.01
CA LEU A 100 -3.83 -9.15 -0.03
C LEU A 100 -4.49 -9.63 1.26
N THR A 101 -5.68 -10.22 1.17
CA THR A 101 -6.40 -10.69 2.36
C THR A 101 -5.74 -11.90 3.02
N GLY A 102 -4.80 -12.55 2.34
CA GLY A 102 -4.01 -13.68 2.85
C GLY A 102 -2.92 -13.28 3.85
N TYR A 103 -2.62 -12.00 4.05
CA TYR A 103 -1.58 -11.52 4.96
C TYR A 103 -1.86 -11.92 6.42
N PRO A 104 -1.03 -12.78 7.05
CA PRO A 104 -1.35 -13.37 8.35
C PRO A 104 -1.30 -12.37 9.51
N GLU A 105 -0.41 -11.38 9.48
CA GLU A 105 -0.38 -10.36 10.53
C GLU A 105 -1.52 -9.36 10.36
N ALA A 106 -1.83 -8.98 9.12
CA ALA A 106 -2.97 -8.12 8.81
C ALA A 106 -4.30 -8.73 9.31
N GLN A 107 -4.50 -10.05 9.15
CA GLN A 107 -5.67 -10.76 9.67
C GLN A 107 -5.83 -10.66 11.18
N LYS A 108 -4.73 -10.53 11.92
CA LYS A 108 -4.75 -10.42 13.39
C LYS A 108 -5.07 -9.01 13.90
N VAL A 109 -4.69 -7.98 13.12
CA VAL A 109 -4.71 -6.59 13.60
C VAL A 109 -5.75 -5.71 12.91
N LEU A 110 -6.30 -6.15 11.75
CA LEU A 110 -7.28 -5.39 10.97
C LEU A 110 -8.67 -6.03 11.00
N ASN A 111 -9.68 -5.19 11.04
CA ASN A 111 -11.07 -5.59 10.83
C ASN A 111 -11.41 -5.47 9.33
N TYR A 112 -11.43 -6.58 8.63
CA TYR A 112 -11.66 -6.62 7.18
C TYR A 112 -13.09 -6.20 6.78
N ASP A 113 -14.09 -6.47 7.63
CA ASP A 113 -15.48 -6.06 7.37
C ASP A 113 -15.59 -4.52 7.37
N ALA A 114 -14.90 -3.86 8.32
CA ALA A 114 -14.89 -2.41 8.41
C ALA A 114 -14.11 -1.72 7.26
N LEU A 115 -13.19 -2.44 6.61
CA LEU A 115 -12.46 -1.97 5.42
C LEU A 115 -13.31 -2.10 4.14
N GLU A 116 -14.39 -2.88 4.16
CA GLU A 116 -15.26 -3.11 3.00
C GLU A 116 -14.48 -3.52 1.75
N LEU A 117 -13.60 -4.53 1.89
CA LEU A 117 -12.68 -4.98 0.85
C LEU A 117 -13.43 -5.42 -0.42
N LYS A 118 -13.06 -4.85 -1.57
CA LYS A 118 -13.63 -5.14 -2.89
C LYS A 118 -12.59 -5.92 -3.70
N PRO A 119 -12.90 -7.15 -4.13
CA PRO A 119 -11.92 -7.99 -4.81
C PRO A 119 -11.75 -7.62 -6.29
N PHE A 120 -10.53 -7.75 -6.76
CA PHE A 120 -10.24 -7.87 -8.18
C PHE A 120 -10.67 -9.24 -8.70
N TYR A 121 -10.93 -9.31 -10.00
CA TYR A 121 -10.96 -10.58 -10.71
C TYR A 121 -9.64 -11.35 -10.50
N ALA A 122 -9.72 -12.63 -10.22
CA ALA A 122 -8.54 -13.45 -9.97
C ALA A 122 -7.85 -13.85 -11.30
N GLY A 123 -7.06 -12.95 -11.82
CA GLY A 123 -6.39 -13.06 -13.10
C GLY A 123 -5.86 -11.71 -13.57
N ALA A 124 -5.42 -11.66 -14.83
CA ALA A 124 -5.01 -10.44 -15.51
C ALA A 124 -5.34 -10.54 -17.01
N ASP A 125 -5.57 -9.40 -17.65
CA ASP A 125 -5.63 -9.29 -19.08
C ASP A 125 -4.26 -8.80 -19.62
N VAL A 126 -3.59 -9.65 -20.37
CA VAL A 126 -2.25 -9.41 -20.90
C VAL A 126 -2.36 -8.83 -22.29
N ARG A 127 -1.83 -7.64 -22.51
CA ARG A 127 -1.71 -7.01 -23.82
C ARG A 127 -0.59 -7.69 -24.59
N PHE A 128 -0.92 -8.31 -25.72
CA PHE A 128 0.05 -8.96 -26.58
C PHE A 128 -0.43 -8.98 -28.03
N ASN A 129 0.44 -8.59 -28.96
CA ASN A 129 0.15 -8.54 -30.42
C ASN A 129 -1.15 -7.81 -30.76
N GLY A 130 -1.39 -6.65 -30.14
CA GLY A 130 -2.54 -5.81 -30.48
C GLY A 130 -3.87 -6.25 -29.85
N ALA A 131 -3.90 -7.27 -28.95
CA ALA A 131 -5.10 -7.76 -28.30
C ALA A 131 -4.86 -8.04 -26.81
N PHE A 132 -5.95 -8.09 -26.03
CA PHE A 132 -5.89 -8.56 -24.64
C PHE A 132 -6.19 -10.06 -24.59
N HIS A 133 -5.40 -10.75 -23.77
CA HIS A 133 -5.50 -12.19 -23.54
C HIS A 133 -5.66 -12.46 -22.07
N ARG A 134 -6.82 -12.99 -21.67
CA ARG A 134 -7.11 -13.28 -20.28
C ARG A 134 -6.31 -14.46 -19.75
N VAL A 135 -5.60 -14.25 -18.65
CA VAL A 135 -4.94 -15.29 -17.86
C VAL A 135 -5.70 -15.35 -16.53
N ALA A 136 -6.52 -16.38 -16.35
CA ALA A 136 -7.38 -16.55 -15.19
C ALA A 136 -6.83 -17.60 -14.23
N ASP A 137 -7.11 -17.43 -12.92
CA ASP A 137 -6.89 -18.47 -11.91
C ASP A 137 -7.92 -19.60 -12.14
N PRO A 138 -7.50 -20.79 -12.59
CA PRO A 138 -8.44 -21.86 -12.95
C PRO A 138 -9.19 -22.43 -11.74
N PHE A 139 -8.69 -22.23 -10.52
CA PHE A 139 -9.35 -22.69 -9.29
C PHE A 139 -10.52 -21.78 -8.88
N ARG A 140 -10.48 -20.52 -9.28
CA ARG A 140 -11.53 -19.52 -9.00
C ARG A 140 -12.45 -19.30 -10.19
N HIS A 141 -11.90 -19.40 -11.40
CA HIS A 141 -12.60 -19.19 -12.67
C HIS A 141 -12.31 -20.36 -13.62
N PRO A 142 -12.91 -21.56 -13.39
CA PRO A 142 -12.51 -22.77 -14.15
C PRO A 142 -12.80 -22.67 -15.64
N LEU A 143 -13.87 -22.00 -16.07
CA LEU A 143 -14.18 -21.82 -17.50
C LEU A 143 -13.18 -20.88 -18.19
N ASP A 144 -12.89 -19.75 -17.58
CA ASP A 144 -11.89 -18.79 -18.12
C ASP A 144 -10.48 -19.39 -18.05
N GLY A 145 -10.19 -20.17 -17.01
CA GLY A 145 -8.95 -20.94 -16.89
C GLY A 145 -8.77 -21.93 -18.06
N LEU A 146 -9.84 -22.61 -18.46
CA LEU A 146 -9.83 -23.51 -19.61
C LEU A 146 -9.60 -22.72 -20.93
N GLN A 147 -10.28 -21.59 -21.11
CA GLN A 147 -10.04 -20.71 -22.27
C GLN A 147 -8.64 -20.15 -22.28
N SER A 148 -8.07 -19.84 -21.12
CA SER A 148 -6.69 -19.37 -20.99
C SER A 148 -5.67 -20.38 -21.51
N LEU A 149 -5.96 -21.68 -21.56
CA LEU A 149 -5.04 -22.71 -22.06
C LEU A 149 -4.66 -22.49 -23.53
N THR A 150 -5.52 -21.88 -24.34
CA THR A 150 -5.33 -21.69 -25.78
C THR A 150 -4.79 -20.32 -26.17
N ASN A 151 -4.68 -19.37 -25.20
CA ASN A 151 -4.19 -18.03 -25.49
C ASN A 151 -2.66 -18.02 -25.70
N PRO A 152 -2.11 -16.99 -26.39
CA PRO A 152 -0.68 -16.92 -26.72
C PRO A 152 0.24 -16.52 -25.56
N VAL A 153 -0.26 -16.36 -24.33
CA VAL A 153 0.52 -15.98 -23.16
C VAL A 153 1.21 -17.20 -22.56
N GLY A 154 2.17 -17.77 -23.27
CA GLY A 154 2.87 -18.99 -22.88
C GLY A 154 2.20 -20.26 -23.41
N SER A 155 2.89 -21.38 -23.27
CA SER A 155 2.44 -22.70 -23.71
C SER A 155 1.42 -23.33 -22.76
N VAL A 156 0.78 -24.42 -23.17
CA VAL A 156 -0.08 -25.23 -22.27
C VAL A 156 0.73 -25.79 -21.11
N ALA A 157 2.01 -26.18 -21.36
CA ALA A 157 2.90 -26.65 -20.31
C ALA A 157 3.14 -25.57 -19.23
N ASP A 158 3.37 -24.33 -19.64
CA ASP A 158 3.53 -23.21 -18.68
C ASP A 158 2.31 -23.05 -17.77
N LYS A 159 1.10 -23.18 -18.31
CA LYS A 159 -0.14 -23.04 -17.56
C LYS A 159 -0.34 -24.16 -16.55
N VAL A 160 0.11 -25.37 -16.89
CA VAL A 160 0.18 -26.49 -15.94
C VAL A 160 1.19 -26.19 -14.83
N LEU A 161 2.38 -25.64 -15.20
CA LEU A 161 3.39 -25.24 -14.22
C LEU A 161 2.89 -24.16 -13.25
N VAL A 162 2.07 -23.20 -13.68
CA VAL A 162 1.41 -22.22 -12.77
C VAL A 162 0.57 -22.95 -11.72
N GLY A 163 -0.19 -23.97 -12.10
CA GLY A 163 -0.93 -24.81 -11.17
C GLY A 163 -0.03 -25.55 -10.18
N LEU A 164 1.12 -26.06 -10.65
CA LEU A 164 2.11 -26.75 -9.80
C LEU A 164 2.79 -25.77 -8.82
N VAL A 165 3.15 -24.56 -9.24
CA VAL A 165 3.67 -23.49 -8.35
C VAL A 165 2.66 -23.23 -7.24
N ARG A 166 1.37 -23.08 -7.57
CA ARG A 166 0.32 -22.87 -6.57
C ARG A 166 0.23 -24.03 -5.58
N PHE A 167 0.24 -25.27 -6.08
CA PHE A 167 0.22 -26.46 -5.26
C PHE A 167 1.45 -26.52 -4.35
N GLN A 168 2.65 -26.25 -4.88
CA GLN A 168 3.88 -26.23 -4.12
C GLN A 168 3.87 -25.18 -3.01
N THR A 169 3.39 -23.95 -3.30
CA THR A 169 3.34 -22.86 -2.31
C THR A 169 2.32 -23.13 -1.20
N LEU A 170 1.26 -23.90 -1.47
CA LEU A 170 0.23 -24.23 -0.48
C LEU A 170 0.63 -25.42 0.40
N LEU A 171 1.23 -26.47 -0.15
CA LEU A 171 1.38 -27.76 0.51
C LEU A 171 2.83 -28.15 0.77
N ALA A 172 3.77 -27.83 -0.11
CA ALA A 172 5.13 -28.36 -0.06
C ALA A 172 6.15 -27.44 0.64
N MET A 173 5.81 -26.18 0.91
CA MET A 173 6.74 -25.19 1.47
C MET A 173 6.65 -25.03 3.00
N GLY A 174 5.95 -25.90 3.69
CA GLY A 174 5.84 -25.86 5.15
C GLY A 174 5.17 -24.60 5.69
N THR A 175 5.64 -24.12 6.83
CA THR A 175 5.19 -22.87 7.45
C THR A 175 5.71 -21.65 6.69
N LEU A 176 5.14 -20.48 6.96
CA LEU A 176 5.59 -19.22 6.38
C LEU A 176 7.04 -18.88 6.76
N ASP A 177 7.41 -19.14 8.02
CA ASP A 177 8.76 -18.89 8.54
C ASP A 177 9.78 -19.81 7.88
N GLU A 178 9.45 -21.08 7.70
CA GLU A 178 10.28 -22.04 6.96
C GLU A 178 10.49 -21.60 5.51
N MET A 179 9.44 -21.16 4.84
CA MET A 179 9.50 -20.67 3.46
C MET A 179 10.38 -19.42 3.34
N MET A 180 10.31 -18.50 4.32
CA MET A 180 11.08 -17.25 4.32
C MET A 180 12.52 -17.44 4.79
N SER A 181 12.83 -18.55 5.48
CA SER A 181 14.17 -18.90 5.96
C SER A 181 14.86 -20.02 5.15
N ALA A 182 14.15 -20.62 4.18
CA ALA A 182 14.65 -21.78 3.42
C ALA A 182 15.98 -21.52 2.73
N ASP A 183 16.87 -22.55 2.77
CA ASP A 183 18.09 -22.55 1.98
C ASP A 183 17.80 -22.53 0.47
N GLY A 184 18.80 -22.16 -0.33
CA GLY A 184 18.68 -22.13 -1.79
C GLY A 184 17.95 -20.90 -2.34
N GLU A 185 18.03 -19.76 -1.65
CA GLU A 185 17.54 -18.48 -2.16
C GLU A 185 18.18 -18.14 -3.51
N THR A 186 17.35 -17.71 -4.46
CA THR A 186 17.76 -17.23 -5.77
C THR A 186 16.96 -15.98 -6.13
N THR A 187 17.16 -15.44 -7.33
CA THR A 187 16.29 -14.41 -7.89
C THR A 187 14.97 -15.01 -8.40
N ILE A 188 13.92 -14.19 -8.52
CA ILE A 188 12.64 -14.58 -9.16
C ILE A 188 12.92 -15.12 -10.56
N MET A 189 13.73 -14.42 -11.36
CA MET A 189 14.09 -14.87 -12.72
C MET A 189 14.66 -16.29 -12.72
N LYS A 190 15.67 -16.53 -11.89
CA LYS A 190 16.27 -17.86 -11.81
C LYS A 190 15.27 -18.91 -11.33
N ARG A 191 14.45 -18.57 -10.32
CA ARG A 191 13.40 -19.48 -9.80
C ARG A 191 12.41 -19.89 -10.87
N LEU A 192 11.95 -18.94 -11.72
CA LEU A 192 11.03 -19.24 -12.82
C LEU A 192 11.68 -20.15 -13.88
N LYS A 193 12.91 -19.87 -14.27
CA LYS A 193 13.66 -20.71 -15.22
C LYS A 193 13.95 -22.11 -14.67
N ASP A 194 14.39 -22.22 -13.43
CA ASP A 194 14.64 -23.51 -12.77
C ASP A 194 13.36 -24.34 -12.62
N PHE A 195 12.19 -23.66 -12.51
CA PHE A 195 10.88 -24.33 -12.47
C PHE A 195 10.45 -24.88 -13.82
N GLY A 196 11.04 -24.37 -14.92
CA GLY A 196 10.83 -24.83 -16.30
C GLY A 196 9.88 -23.95 -17.11
N PHE A 197 9.56 -22.73 -16.66
CA PHE A 197 8.76 -21.80 -17.45
C PHE A 197 9.49 -21.37 -18.73
N SER A 198 8.74 -21.25 -19.83
CA SER A 198 9.24 -20.70 -21.09
C SER A 198 9.58 -19.21 -20.96
N ASP A 199 10.48 -18.71 -21.81
CA ASP A 199 10.81 -17.30 -21.88
C ASP A 199 9.56 -16.48 -22.26
N GLU A 200 8.68 -17.01 -23.14
CA GLU A 200 7.43 -16.37 -23.50
C GLU A 200 6.51 -16.15 -22.30
N MET A 201 6.34 -17.16 -21.44
CA MET A 201 5.51 -17.03 -20.23
C MET A 201 6.14 -16.07 -19.21
N ILE A 202 7.46 -16.12 -19.07
CA ILE A 202 8.19 -15.21 -18.21
C ILE A 202 8.00 -13.77 -18.68
N ASP A 203 8.25 -13.49 -19.95
CA ASP A 203 8.27 -12.13 -20.46
C ASP A 203 6.86 -11.53 -20.61
N ARG A 204 5.87 -12.34 -21.05
CA ARG A 204 4.52 -11.85 -21.30
C ARG A 204 3.67 -11.73 -20.05
N PHE A 205 3.90 -12.58 -19.03
CA PHE A 205 3.07 -12.60 -17.84
C PHE A 205 3.86 -12.32 -16.56
N PHE A 206 4.86 -13.15 -16.22
CA PHE A 206 5.52 -13.02 -14.93
C PHE A 206 6.29 -11.71 -14.79
N ARG A 207 6.96 -11.25 -15.85
CA ARG A 207 7.72 -10.01 -15.82
C ARG A 207 6.83 -8.80 -15.50
N PRO A 208 5.80 -8.45 -16.26
CA PRO A 208 4.95 -7.29 -15.93
C PRO A 208 4.20 -7.50 -14.62
N PHE A 209 3.78 -8.72 -14.29
CA PHE A 209 3.06 -9.01 -13.06
C PHE A 209 3.95 -8.84 -11.82
N MET A 210 5.13 -9.47 -11.79
CA MET A 210 6.05 -9.39 -10.66
C MET A 210 6.74 -8.02 -10.58
N ALA A 211 7.04 -7.40 -11.73
CA ALA A 211 7.57 -6.03 -11.75
C ALA A 211 6.57 -5.03 -11.18
N GLY A 212 5.27 -5.23 -11.39
CA GLY A 212 4.22 -4.41 -10.77
C GLY A 212 4.16 -4.56 -9.24
N ILE A 213 4.59 -5.70 -8.69
CA ILE A 213 4.60 -5.96 -7.25
C ILE A 213 5.91 -5.48 -6.60
N PHE A 214 7.05 -5.74 -7.23
CA PHE A 214 8.38 -5.53 -6.65
C PHE A 214 9.16 -4.37 -7.28
N PHE A 215 8.58 -3.67 -8.25
CA PHE A 215 9.17 -2.55 -8.98
C PHE A 215 10.53 -2.85 -9.62
N ASN A 216 10.71 -4.09 -10.08
CA ASN A 216 11.95 -4.59 -10.64
C ASN A 216 11.67 -5.43 -11.90
N ARG A 217 11.91 -4.85 -13.09
CA ARG A 217 11.67 -5.52 -14.40
C ARG A 217 12.65 -6.69 -14.64
N GLU A 218 13.84 -6.65 -14.07
CA GLU A 218 14.84 -7.71 -14.25
C GLU A 218 14.55 -8.96 -13.41
N LEU A 219 13.55 -8.89 -12.52
CA LEU A 219 13.17 -9.98 -11.61
C LEU A 219 14.33 -10.48 -10.74
N THR A 220 15.22 -9.55 -10.33
CA THR A 220 16.36 -9.86 -9.45
C THR A 220 15.95 -9.94 -7.97
N THR A 221 14.73 -9.58 -7.63
CA THR A 221 14.15 -9.73 -6.29
C THR A 221 14.18 -11.19 -5.83
N SER A 222 14.27 -11.39 -4.52
CA SER A 222 14.36 -12.71 -3.88
C SER A 222 13.22 -13.65 -4.26
N SER A 223 13.58 -14.89 -4.58
CA SER A 223 12.63 -15.99 -4.81
C SER A 223 11.77 -16.32 -3.60
N ARG A 224 12.22 -15.99 -2.37
CA ARG A 224 11.42 -16.14 -1.15
C ARG A 224 10.20 -15.23 -1.18
N LEU A 225 10.37 -13.97 -1.63
CA LEU A 225 9.24 -13.04 -1.80
C LEU A 225 8.26 -13.49 -2.89
N PHE A 226 8.77 -14.06 -3.98
CA PHE A 226 7.92 -14.69 -4.99
C PHE A 226 7.05 -15.78 -4.37
N ASN A 227 7.65 -16.71 -3.66
CA ASN A 227 6.94 -17.81 -3.00
C ASN A 227 5.90 -17.28 -1.99
N PHE A 228 6.29 -16.27 -1.18
CA PHE A 228 5.40 -15.62 -0.23
C PHE A 228 4.18 -15.00 -0.91
N VAL A 229 4.40 -14.19 -1.95
CA VAL A 229 3.30 -13.52 -2.68
C VAL A 229 2.42 -14.57 -3.37
N MET A 230 2.99 -15.58 -4.02
CA MET A 230 2.20 -16.65 -4.63
C MET A 230 1.32 -17.41 -3.63
N ARG A 231 1.82 -17.61 -2.41
CA ARG A 231 1.01 -18.18 -1.31
C ARG A 231 -0.11 -17.24 -0.87
N MET A 232 0.17 -15.96 -0.72
CA MET A 232 -0.86 -14.96 -0.35
C MET A 232 -1.95 -14.86 -1.43
N LEU A 233 -1.59 -14.91 -2.71
CA LEU A 233 -2.51 -14.96 -3.84
C LEU A 233 -3.34 -16.24 -3.85
N ALA A 234 -2.75 -17.37 -3.46
CA ALA A 234 -3.43 -18.66 -3.41
C ALA A 234 -4.42 -18.77 -2.24
N THR A 235 -4.10 -18.19 -1.08
CA THR A 235 -4.89 -18.29 0.17
C THR A 235 -5.84 -17.12 0.40
N GLY A 236 -5.60 -15.97 -0.24
CA GLY A 236 -6.39 -14.75 -0.08
C GLY A 236 -6.87 -14.18 -1.41
N GLN A 237 -7.43 -12.99 -1.37
CA GLN A 237 -7.91 -12.22 -2.51
C GLN A 237 -7.10 -10.94 -2.66
N ASN A 238 -7.00 -10.44 -3.89
CA ASN A 238 -6.50 -9.11 -4.21
C ASN A 238 -7.66 -8.13 -4.08
N CYS A 239 -7.54 -7.13 -3.21
CA CYS A 239 -8.65 -6.24 -2.92
C CYS A 239 -8.22 -4.78 -2.90
N LEU A 240 -9.21 -3.88 -3.07
CA LEU A 240 -9.12 -2.49 -2.66
C LEU A 240 -10.09 -2.25 -1.50
N PRO A 241 -9.68 -1.56 -0.43
CA PRO A 241 -10.61 -1.05 0.56
C PRO A 241 -11.54 -0.01 -0.08
N ALA A 242 -12.83 -0.02 0.26
CA ALA A 242 -13.81 0.89 -0.33
C ALA A 242 -13.51 2.38 -0.14
N LYS A 243 -12.70 2.73 0.86
CA LYS A 243 -12.30 4.12 1.16
C LYS A 243 -10.84 4.43 0.80
N GLY A 244 -10.27 3.68 -0.15
CA GLY A 244 -8.87 3.79 -0.54
C GLY A 244 -7.95 2.98 0.36
N ILE A 245 -6.72 2.75 -0.11
CA ILE A 245 -5.72 1.97 0.65
C ILE A 245 -5.37 2.61 2.00
N GLY A 246 -5.48 3.93 2.10
CA GLY A 246 -5.28 4.69 3.33
C GLY A 246 -6.25 4.33 4.46
N ALA A 247 -7.38 3.66 4.15
CA ALA A 247 -8.30 3.14 5.18
C ALA A 247 -7.63 2.13 6.11
N VAL A 248 -6.61 1.40 5.65
CA VAL A 248 -5.80 0.48 6.46
C VAL A 248 -5.06 1.25 7.57
N SER A 249 -4.36 2.31 7.18
CA SER A 249 -3.64 3.17 8.13
C SER A 249 -4.59 3.92 9.06
N ALA A 250 -5.70 4.41 8.52
CA ALA A 250 -6.73 5.10 9.31
C ALA A 250 -7.36 4.18 10.36
N GLN A 251 -7.59 2.91 10.04
CA GLN A 251 -8.11 1.93 10.99
C GLN A 251 -7.11 1.67 12.12
N LEU A 252 -5.83 1.44 11.79
CA LEU A 252 -4.78 1.27 12.80
C LEU A 252 -4.62 2.52 13.67
N ARG A 253 -4.71 3.73 13.09
CA ARG A 253 -4.69 5.00 13.81
C ARG A 253 -5.89 5.12 14.76
N GLY A 254 -7.05 4.61 14.34
CA GLY A 254 -8.29 4.65 15.13
C GLY A 254 -8.24 3.83 16.44
N TYR A 255 -7.31 2.90 16.55
CA TYR A 255 -7.10 2.12 17.77
C TYR A 255 -6.20 2.82 18.81
N LEU A 256 -5.54 3.93 18.42
CA LEU A 256 -4.61 4.66 19.26
C LEU A 256 -5.30 5.81 19.99
N THR A 257 -4.88 6.08 21.22
CA THR A 257 -5.29 7.26 21.97
C THR A 257 -4.85 8.54 21.24
N ALA A 258 -5.77 9.49 21.06
CA ALA A 258 -5.61 10.60 20.12
C ALA A 258 -4.42 11.54 20.45
N ASP A 259 -4.20 11.86 21.73
CA ASP A 259 -3.14 12.75 22.22
C ASP A 259 -1.74 12.14 22.19
N ARG A 260 -1.64 10.83 21.94
CA ARG A 260 -0.37 10.09 21.78
C ARG A 260 0.20 10.16 20.37
N VAL A 261 -0.51 10.73 19.40
CA VAL A 261 -0.05 10.84 18.02
C VAL A 261 0.14 12.31 17.64
N ARG A 262 1.36 12.66 17.32
CA ARG A 262 1.78 14.00 16.92
C ARG A 262 2.22 13.98 15.47
N VAL A 263 1.45 14.62 14.60
CA VAL A 263 1.77 14.86 13.18
C VAL A 263 2.49 16.20 13.01
N ASN A 264 3.08 16.46 11.84
CA ASN A 264 3.95 17.62 11.58
C ASN A 264 5.07 17.73 12.63
N ALA A 265 5.64 16.59 13.02
CA ALA A 265 6.65 16.46 14.06
C ALA A 265 7.85 15.67 13.51
N LYS A 266 8.60 16.30 12.62
CA LYS A 266 9.77 15.68 12.00
C LYS A 266 10.95 15.66 12.95
N VAL A 267 11.38 14.46 13.34
CA VAL A 267 12.60 14.27 14.14
C VAL A 267 13.83 14.53 13.26
N THR A 268 14.67 15.45 13.67
CA THR A 268 15.91 15.80 12.97
C THR A 268 17.14 15.15 13.58
N THR A 269 17.18 15.02 14.92
CA THR A 269 18.31 14.42 15.64
C THR A 269 17.83 13.59 16.83
N LEU A 270 18.68 12.63 17.20
CA LEU A 270 18.60 11.84 18.42
C LEU A 270 19.86 12.12 19.25
N SER A 271 19.71 12.43 20.55
CA SER A 271 20.86 12.51 21.43
C SER A 271 21.45 11.14 21.73
N GLU A 272 22.65 11.10 22.25
CA GLU A 272 23.12 9.92 22.99
C GLU A 272 22.25 9.72 24.24
N ARG A 273 22.41 8.59 24.90
CA ARG A 273 21.67 8.27 26.11
C ARG A 273 22.23 9.06 27.30
N ASP A 274 21.38 9.74 28.02
CA ASP A 274 21.75 10.50 29.20
C ASP A 274 22.01 9.58 30.42
N ALA A 275 22.58 10.13 31.49
CA ALA A 275 22.90 9.37 32.70
C ALA A 275 21.66 8.74 33.38
N ASP A 276 20.48 9.34 33.18
CA ASP A 276 19.18 8.82 33.66
C ASP A 276 18.53 7.85 32.69
N MET A 277 19.28 7.40 31.66
CA MET A 277 18.84 6.45 30.63
C MET A 277 17.85 7.02 29.64
N SER A 278 17.55 8.31 29.68
CA SER A 278 16.68 8.99 28.71
C SER A 278 17.40 9.38 27.43
N ARG A 279 16.63 9.71 26.38
CA ARG A 279 17.11 10.32 25.13
C ARG A 279 16.26 11.51 24.76
N THR A 280 16.89 12.53 24.25
CA THR A 280 16.22 13.72 23.71
C THR A 280 16.14 13.63 22.18
N LEU A 281 14.95 13.81 21.64
CA LEU A 281 14.68 13.91 20.22
C LEU A 281 14.41 15.38 19.89
N THR A 282 15.11 15.93 18.90
CA THR A 282 14.88 17.31 18.45
C THR A 282 14.03 17.27 17.17
N LEU A 283 13.00 18.11 17.13
CA LEU A 283 12.13 18.29 15.98
C LEU A 283 12.66 19.41 15.06
N ASP A 284 12.16 19.46 13.82
CA ASP A 284 12.53 20.47 12.83
C ASP A 284 12.12 21.90 13.21
N ASN A 285 11.11 22.05 14.08
CA ASN A 285 10.68 23.34 14.63
C ASN A 285 11.45 23.76 15.90
N GLY A 286 12.48 22.99 16.30
CA GLY A 286 13.30 23.24 17.49
C GLY A 286 12.74 22.74 18.83
N GLU A 287 11.52 22.19 18.85
CA GLU A 287 10.99 21.55 20.03
C GLU A 287 11.70 20.23 20.32
N THR A 288 11.61 19.78 21.57
CA THR A 288 12.20 18.51 22.00
C THR A 288 11.18 17.58 22.60
N VAL A 289 11.38 16.28 22.41
CA VAL A 289 10.61 15.20 23.02
C VAL A 289 11.56 14.25 23.71
N THR A 290 11.26 13.82 24.93
CA THR A 290 12.10 12.93 25.73
C THR A 290 11.53 11.52 25.76
N ALA A 291 12.34 10.55 25.39
CA ALA A 291 12.11 9.12 25.61
C ALA A 291 12.77 8.69 26.91
N ASN A 292 12.02 8.28 27.91
CA ASN A 292 12.58 7.90 29.22
C ASN A 292 13.31 6.55 29.17
N LYS A 293 12.87 5.64 28.27
CA LYS A 293 13.36 4.25 28.24
C LYS A 293 13.83 3.83 26.84
N SER A 294 12.99 4.07 25.81
CA SER A 294 13.18 3.45 24.50
C SER A 294 12.76 4.36 23.36
N VAL A 295 13.45 4.23 22.23
CA VAL A 295 13.06 4.84 20.96
C VAL A 295 12.89 3.74 19.92
N ILE A 296 11.75 3.70 19.22
CA ILE A 296 11.49 2.83 18.08
C ILE A 296 11.56 3.66 16.80
N ILE A 297 12.55 3.43 15.98
CA ILE A 297 12.75 4.08 14.69
C ILE A 297 11.96 3.28 13.65
N ALA A 298 10.80 3.81 13.22
CA ALA A 298 9.86 3.16 12.31
C ALA A 298 9.66 3.92 10.99
N CYS A 299 10.63 4.74 10.60
CA CYS A 299 10.70 5.41 9.31
C CYS A 299 11.34 4.51 8.24
N GLU A 300 11.36 4.98 6.99
CA GLU A 300 12.01 4.26 5.89
C GLU A 300 13.53 4.15 6.07
N GLY A 301 14.14 3.15 5.42
CA GLY A 301 15.54 2.80 5.61
C GLY A 301 16.53 3.95 5.53
N PRO A 302 16.50 4.82 4.49
CA PRO A 302 17.40 5.96 4.37
C PRO A 302 17.27 6.96 5.52
N GLU A 303 16.07 7.24 5.97
CA GLU A 303 15.83 8.17 7.07
C GLU A 303 16.24 7.56 8.42
N ALA A 304 16.03 6.26 8.61
CA ALA A 304 16.52 5.54 9.78
C ALA A 304 18.07 5.57 9.84
N ALA A 305 18.73 5.33 8.71
CA ALA A 305 20.19 5.44 8.59
C ALA A 305 20.70 6.85 8.94
N ARG A 306 20.02 7.88 8.42
CA ARG A 306 20.36 9.28 8.71
C ARG A 306 20.25 9.60 10.21
N LEU A 307 19.18 9.17 10.86
CA LEU A 307 18.97 9.39 12.31
C LEU A 307 20.00 8.68 13.18
N LEU A 308 20.54 7.54 12.70
CA LEU A 308 21.53 6.74 13.40
C LEU A 308 22.98 7.17 13.07
N GLY A 309 23.18 8.23 12.27
CA GLY A 309 24.49 8.76 11.95
C GLY A 309 25.32 7.90 10.99
N GLY A 310 24.72 6.97 10.26
CA GLY A 310 25.41 6.10 9.32
C GLY A 310 24.50 5.12 8.59
N SER A 311 25.09 4.14 7.91
CA SER A 311 24.34 3.07 7.28
C SER A 311 23.70 2.17 8.34
N LEU A 312 22.47 1.76 8.09
CA LEU A 312 21.87 0.64 8.80
C LEU A 312 22.73 -0.59 8.50
N GLU A 313 23.07 -1.29 9.57
CA GLU A 313 23.94 -2.44 9.63
C GLU A 313 24.09 -3.24 8.32
N GLN A 314 25.32 -3.53 7.95
CA GLN A 314 25.73 -4.23 6.73
C GLN A 314 24.96 -5.53 6.49
N SER A 315 23.77 -5.37 5.99
CA SER A 315 23.06 -6.49 5.42
C SER A 315 23.41 -6.56 3.93
N PRO A 316 23.57 -7.77 3.36
CA PRO A 316 23.80 -7.93 1.93
C PRO A 316 22.74 -7.23 1.07
N SER A 317 21.49 -7.20 1.50
CA SER A 317 20.47 -6.32 0.92
C SER A 317 20.60 -4.95 1.56
N LYS A 318 21.08 -3.99 0.81
CA LYS A 318 21.25 -2.58 1.20
C LYS A 318 19.88 -1.99 1.60
N PRO A 319 19.55 -1.88 2.90
CA PRO A 319 18.22 -1.41 3.32
C PRO A 319 17.94 0.04 2.95
N GLU A 320 18.99 0.83 2.71
CA GLU A 320 18.92 2.18 2.21
C GLU A 320 18.72 2.27 0.69
N SER A 321 18.97 1.18 -0.06
CA SER A 321 18.66 1.16 -1.49
C SER A 321 17.17 0.94 -1.72
N ALA A 322 16.63 1.61 -2.72
CA ALA A 322 15.22 1.63 -3.02
C ALA A 322 14.93 1.21 -4.45
N VAL A 323 13.76 0.65 -4.64
CA VAL A 323 13.10 0.56 -5.94
C VAL A 323 11.95 1.56 -5.96
N GLY A 324 11.78 2.25 -7.09
CA GLY A 324 10.80 3.30 -7.24
C GLY A 324 9.71 2.97 -8.26
N THR A 325 8.65 3.76 -8.25
CA THR A 325 7.56 3.69 -9.22
C THR A 325 6.99 5.06 -9.49
N MET A 326 6.36 5.21 -10.65
CA MET A 326 5.54 6.37 -10.97
C MET A 326 4.12 5.91 -11.25
N CYS A 327 3.13 6.66 -10.78
CA CYS A 327 1.72 6.34 -10.99
C CYS A 327 0.97 7.58 -11.50
N LEU A 328 0.21 7.41 -12.58
CA LEU A 328 -0.66 8.43 -13.14
C LEU A 328 -2.12 8.02 -12.97
N TYR A 329 -2.93 8.97 -12.52
CA TYR A 329 -4.38 8.80 -12.39
C TYR A 329 -5.13 9.65 -13.40
N PHE A 330 -6.04 9.02 -14.14
CA PHE A 330 -6.91 9.69 -15.11
C PHE A 330 -8.38 9.51 -14.76
N SER A 331 -9.14 10.58 -14.87
CA SER A 331 -10.61 10.53 -14.79
C SER A 331 -11.21 10.50 -16.18
N MET A 332 -12.36 9.84 -16.29
CA MET A 332 -13.16 9.74 -17.53
C MET A 332 -14.64 9.56 -17.19
N ASP A 333 -15.52 9.75 -18.18
CA ASP A 333 -16.95 9.53 -17.98
C ASP A 333 -17.29 8.05 -17.84
N LYS A 334 -16.67 7.20 -18.65
CA LYS A 334 -16.83 5.76 -18.61
C LYS A 334 -15.51 5.05 -18.90
N ALA A 335 -15.21 4.02 -18.13
CA ALA A 335 -14.07 3.15 -18.41
C ALA A 335 -14.29 2.38 -19.73
N PRO A 336 -13.23 2.07 -20.48
CA PRO A 336 -13.32 1.30 -21.73
C PRO A 336 -13.85 -0.13 -21.53
N THR A 337 -13.90 -0.59 -20.30
CA THR A 337 -14.35 -1.92 -19.89
C THR A 337 -15.04 -1.84 -18.53
N ASP A 338 -15.90 -2.80 -18.22
CA ASP A 338 -16.53 -2.94 -16.91
C ASP A 338 -15.79 -3.95 -16.01
N ASP A 339 -14.71 -4.57 -16.50
CA ASP A 339 -13.96 -5.60 -15.77
C ASP A 339 -13.15 -5.03 -14.58
N ALA A 340 -13.27 -5.67 -13.44
CA ALA A 340 -12.48 -5.40 -12.24
C ALA A 340 -11.15 -6.15 -12.28
N ILE A 341 -10.31 -5.92 -13.29
CA ILE A 341 -9.12 -6.70 -13.61
C ILE A 341 -7.88 -5.82 -13.78
N LEU A 342 -6.71 -6.43 -13.69
CA LEU A 342 -5.43 -5.81 -13.96
C LEU A 342 -5.03 -6.04 -15.42
N TYR A 343 -4.66 -4.97 -16.14
CA TYR A 343 -4.13 -4.99 -17.49
C TYR A 343 -2.60 -4.91 -17.44
N LEU A 344 -1.89 -5.83 -18.09
CA LEU A 344 -0.43 -5.97 -18.09
C LEU A 344 0.15 -5.76 -19.49
N ASP A 345 1.30 -5.09 -19.59
CA ASP A 345 2.07 -5.05 -20.84
C ASP A 345 2.84 -6.36 -21.04
N GLY A 346 2.34 -7.22 -21.91
CA GLY A 346 2.98 -8.46 -22.31
C GLY A 346 3.78 -8.36 -23.63
N ASP A 347 3.71 -7.23 -24.32
CA ASP A 347 4.48 -7.03 -25.57
C ASP A 347 5.96 -6.77 -25.29
N ASN A 348 6.30 -6.16 -24.16
CA ASN A 348 7.68 -5.85 -23.74
C ASN A 348 8.53 -5.19 -24.83
N LYS A 349 7.90 -4.35 -25.68
CA LYS A 349 8.52 -3.70 -26.85
C LYS A 349 9.06 -2.30 -26.56
N GLY A 350 9.50 -2.05 -25.32
CA GLY A 350 10.02 -0.75 -24.91
C GLY A 350 8.94 0.24 -24.45
N GLY A 351 7.71 -0.22 -24.20
CA GLY A 351 6.65 0.53 -23.54
C GLY A 351 7.05 0.96 -22.12
N ILE A 352 6.46 2.05 -21.67
CA ILE A 352 6.71 2.58 -20.32
C ILE A 352 5.66 2.12 -19.31
N VAL A 353 4.45 1.83 -19.77
CA VAL A 353 3.35 1.33 -18.92
C VAL A 353 3.63 -0.11 -18.54
N ASN A 354 3.69 -0.38 -17.25
CA ASN A 354 3.81 -1.75 -16.75
C ASN A 354 2.45 -2.41 -16.58
N ASN A 355 1.53 -1.66 -16.01
CA ASN A 355 0.16 -2.10 -15.79
C ASN A 355 -0.81 -0.94 -15.70
N CYS A 356 -2.06 -1.23 -16.02
CA CYS A 356 -3.20 -0.34 -15.84
C CYS A 356 -4.33 -1.09 -15.14
N CYS A 357 -5.16 -0.37 -14.38
CA CYS A 357 -6.45 -0.88 -13.93
C CYS A 357 -7.45 0.27 -13.81
N PHE A 358 -8.72 -0.09 -13.61
CA PHE A 358 -9.79 0.87 -13.33
C PHE A 358 -10.27 0.65 -11.90
N PRO A 359 -9.69 1.35 -10.89
CA PRO A 359 -10.06 1.16 -9.48
C PRO A 359 -11.56 1.32 -9.21
N SER A 360 -12.23 2.21 -9.96
CA SER A 360 -13.67 2.41 -9.89
C SER A 360 -14.51 1.19 -10.32
N ASN A 361 -13.97 0.29 -11.16
CA ASN A 361 -14.62 -0.97 -11.52
C ASN A 361 -14.51 -2.00 -10.39
N VAL A 362 -13.42 -1.94 -9.62
CA VAL A 362 -13.21 -2.79 -8.44
C VAL A 362 -14.04 -2.30 -7.27
N ALA A 363 -13.89 -1.02 -6.95
CA ALA A 363 -14.58 -0.34 -5.86
C ALA A 363 -15.21 0.96 -6.40
N PRO A 364 -16.53 0.99 -6.65
CA PRO A 364 -17.20 2.16 -7.25
C PRO A 364 -16.99 3.47 -6.48
N SER A 365 -16.70 3.39 -5.18
CA SER A 365 -16.39 4.54 -4.32
C SER A 365 -15.09 5.28 -4.67
N TYR A 366 -14.23 4.71 -5.53
CA TYR A 366 -13.01 5.40 -5.99
C TYR A 366 -13.29 6.56 -6.97
N ALA A 367 -14.48 6.63 -7.52
CA ALA A 367 -14.89 7.73 -8.41
C ALA A 367 -16.23 8.31 -7.99
N PRO A 368 -16.48 9.60 -8.28
CA PRO A 368 -17.82 10.18 -8.19
C PRO A 368 -18.83 9.44 -9.10
N SER A 369 -20.11 9.49 -8.74
CA SER A 369 -21.17 8.85 -9.52
C SER A 369 -21.14 9.30 -10.98
N GLY A 370 -21.20 8.35 -11.92
CA GLY A 370 -21.14 8.61 -13.36
C GLY A 370 -19.75 8.94 -13.90
N LYS A 371 -18.71 8.68 -13.11
CA LYS A 371 -17.31 8.82 -13.52
C LYS A 371 -16.54 7.52 -13.31
N ALA A 372 -15.41 7.40 -14.00
CA ALA A 372 -14.48 6.31 -13.83
C ALA A 372 -13.05 6.81 -13.60
N LEU A 373 -12.23 5.98 -12.99
CA LEU A 373 -10.85 6.26 -12.65
C LEU A 373 -9.93 5.20 -13.25
N ALA A 374 -8.88 5.62 -13.96
CA ALA A 374 -7.76 4.76 -14.35
C ALA A 374 -6.55 5.02 -13.45
N SER A 375 -5.85 3.97 -13.09
CA SER A 375 -4.55 3.98 -12.43
C SER A 375 -3.52 3.30 -13.35
N VAL A 376 -2.46 4.01 -13.68
CA VAL A 376 -1.40 3.56 -14.62
C VAL A 376 -0.08 3.57 -13.91
N SER A 377 0.62 2.43 -13.90
CA SER A 377 1.89 2.26 -13.19
C SER A 377 3.06 2.14 -14.15
N ILE A 378 4.15 2.80 -13.80
CA ILE A 378 5.45 2.78 -14.49
C ILE A 378 6.49 2.30 -13.49
N ILE A 379 7.35 1.38 -13.89
CA ILE A 379 8.45 0.91 -13.05
C ILE A 379 9.61 1.90 -13.10
N GLY A 380 10.10 2.26 -11.90
CA GLY A 380 11.11 3.31 -11.75
C GLY A 380 10.50 4.71 -11.74
N VAL A 381 11.37 5.70 -11.64
CA VAL A 381 11.00 7.13 -11.66
C VAL A 381 11.79 7.80 -12.77
N PRO A 382 11.26 7.83 -14.01
CA PRO A 382 11.92 8.52 -15.13
C PRO A 382 12.22 9.98 -14.83
N SER A 383 13.31 10.50 -15.39
CA SER A 383 13.75 11.89 -15.18
C SER A 383 12.97 12.93 -16.00
N GLU A 384 12.20 12.48 -17.00
CA GLU A 384 11.36 13.36 -17.80
C GLU A 384 10.30 14.04 -16.95
N ASP A 385 9.88 15.23 -17.38
CA ASP A 385 8.81 15.99 -16.75
C ASP A 385 7.44 15.29 -16.89
N ASP A 386 6.47 15.69 -16.07
CA ASP A 386 5.16 15.05 -16.02
C ASP A 386 4.38 15.18 -17.33
N ALA A 387 4.53 16.28 -18.06
CA ALA A 387 3.82 16.48 -19.33
C ALA A 387 4.33 15.52 -20.41
N LYS A 388 5.65 15.32 -20.49
CA LYS A 388 6.23 14.34 -21.41
C LYS A 388 5.86 12.92 -21.04
N MET A 389 5.85 12.60 -19.73
CA MET A 389 5.43 11.29 -19.26
C MET A 389 3.95 11.04 -19.54
N GLU A 390 3.08 12.02 -19.31
CA GLU A 390 1.67 11.92 -19.67
C GLU A 390 1.47 11.66 -21.16
N ALA A 391 2.19 12.38 -22.02
CA ALA A 391 2.09 12.19 -23.47
C ALA A 391 2.47 10.77 -23.90
N LYS A 392 3.60 10.23 -23.39
CA LYS A 392 4.04 8.86 -23.67
C LYS A 392 3.04 7.82 -23.17
N VAL A 393 2.50 8.02 -21.95
CA VAL A 393 1.48 7.14 -21.37
C VAL A 393 0.21 7.14 -22.22
N ARG A 394 -0.24 8.31 -22.69
CA ARG A 394 -1.43 8.42 -23.55
C ARG A 394 -1.22 7.71 -24.90
N ASP A 395 -0.07 7.91 -25.53
CA ASP A 395 0.27 7.27 -26.78
C ASP A 395 0.21 5.74 -26.65
N GLU A 396 0.82 5.19 -25.60
CA GLU A 396 0.79 3.76 -25.35
C GLU A 396 -0.62 3.25 -25.02
N LEU A 397 -1.36 3.93 -24.14
CA LEU A 397 -2.72 3.53 -23.78
C LEU A 397 -3.72 3.70 -24.93
N SER A 398 -3.48 4.63 -25.87
CA SER A 398 -4.24 4.72 -27.11
C SER A 398 -4.13 3.44 -27.94
N SER A 399 -2.96 2.82 -27.97
CA SER A 399 -2.79 1.50 -28.60
C SER A 399 -3.53 0.37 -27.87
N TRP A 400 -3.84 0.53 -26.55
CA TRP A 400 -4.53 -0.46 -25.74
C TRP A 400 -6.05 -0.32 -25.84
N PHE A 401 -6.55 0.90 -25.74
CA PHE A 401 -7.98 1.21 -25.54
C PHE A 401 -8.61 2.05 -26.65
N GLY A 402 -7.82 2.50 -27.62
CA GLY A 402 -8.23 3.35 -28.74
C GLY A 402 -8.04 4.84 -28.51
N ASP A 403 -7.69 5.56 -29.56
CA ASP A 403 -7.39 6.99 -29.52
C ASP A 403 -8.58 7.82 -29.02
N ASP A 404 -9.77 7.57 -29.55
CA ASP A 404 -10.98 8.31 -29.18
C ASP A 404 -11.31 8.18 -27.69
N GLN A 405 -11.07 7.00 -27.13
CA GLN A 405 -11.30 6.73 -25.71
C GLN A 405 -10.29 7.50 -24.85
N VAL A 406 -8.99 7.33 -25.14
CA VAL A 406 -7.92 7.92 -24.32
C VAL A 406 -7.86 9.44 -24.44
N ALA A 407 -8.27 10.01 -25.60
CA ALA A 407 -8.37 11.46 -25.78
C ALA A 407 -9.34 12.12 -24.78
N THR A 408 -10.35 11.39 -24.30
CA THR A 408 -11.32 11.91 -23.32
C THR A 408 -10.82 11.90 -21.88
N TRP A 409 -9.70 11.23 -21.61
CA TRP A 409 -9.21 11.10 -20.24
C TRP A 409 -8.57 12.40 -19.76
N ARG A 410 -8.85 12.78 -18.51
CA ARG A 410 -8.25 13.95 -17.86
C ARG A 410 -7.27 13.48 -16.79
N LEU A 411 -6.01 13.90 -16.90
CA LEU A 411 -5.03 13.65 -15.82
C LEU A 411 -5.47 14.35 -14.54
N LEU A 412 -5.55 13.60 -13.45
CA LEU A 412 -5.84 14.11 -12.12
C LEU A 412 -4.58 14.40 -11.34
N ARG A 413 -3.65 13.43 -11.34
CA ARG A 413 -2.39 13.54 -10.59
C ARG A 413 -1.35 12.54 -11.08
N THR A 414 -0.11 12.94 -10.94
CA THR A 414 1.07 12.10 -11.08
C THR A 414 1.74 11.95 -9.72
N TYR A 415 2.04 10.71 -9.33
CA TYR A 415 2.87 10.41 -8.16
C TYR A 415 4.22 9.87 -8.61
N ARG A 416 5.30 10.50 -8.13
CA ARG A 416 6.68 10.04 -8.29
C ARG A 416 7.17 9.52 -6.94
N ILE A 417 7.45 8.23 -6.85
CA ILE A 417 7.75 7.55 -5.59
C ILE A 417 9.13 6.92 -5.70
N PRO A 418 10.20 7.67 -5.38
CA PRO A 418 11.57 7.16 -5.51
C PRO A 418 11.90 6.04 -4.53
N TYR A 419 11.24 6.02 -3.37
CA TYR A 419 11.31 4.95 -2.39
C TYR A 419 9.95 4.28 -2.25
N ALA A 420 9.58 3.41 -3.20
CA ALA A 420 8.34 2.64 -3.12
C ALA A 420 8.50 1.43 -2.20
N GLN A 421 9.62 0.74 -2.32
CA GLN A 421 10.00 -0.40 -1.47
C GLN A 421 11.53 -0.41 -1.25
N PRO A 422 12.01 -1.02 -0.15
CA PRO A 422 13.43 -1.38 -0.04
C PRO A 422 13.78 -2.41 -1.12
N ASN A 423 14.98 -2.34 -1.68
CA ASN A 423 15.46 -3.36 -2.61
C ASN A 423 15.75 -4.67 -1.84
N GLN A 424 15.17 -5.76 -2.27
CA GLN A 424 15.32 -7.08 -1.65
C GLN A 424 15.84 -8.12 -2.64
N GLU A 425 17.00 -7.83 -3.21
CA GLU A 425 17.78 -8.80 -3.98
C GLU A 425 18.50 -9.79 -3.07
N PRO A 426 18.70 -11.05 -3.49
CA PRO A 426 19.47 -12.03 -2.73
C PRO A 426 20.94 -11.60 -2.54
N PRO A 427 21.55 -11.97 -1.42
CA PRO A 427 20.97 -12.70 -0.28
C PRO A 427 20.11 -11.76 0.61
N THR A 428 18.95 -12.24 1.06
CA THR A 428 18.08 -11.46 1.93
C THR A 428 18.09 -12.00 3.37
N ASN A 429 17.75 -11.10 4.31
CA ASN A 429 17.47 -11.48 5.67
C ASN A 429 16.15 -10.84 6.12
N PHE A 430 15.09 -11.65 6.19
CA PHE A 430 13.76 -11.21 6.60
C PHE A 430 13.53 -11.26 8.12
N SER A 431 14.54 -11.76 8.88
CA SER A 431 14.49 -11.90 10.34
C SER A 431 15.56 -11.04 11.02
N ARG A 432 15.76 -9.83 10.51
CA ARG A 432 16.72 -8.89 11.10
C ARG A 432 16.29 -8.48 12.50
N SER A 433 17.25 -8.40 13.43
CA SER A 433 17.00 -7.92 14.78
C SER A 433 16.31 -6.54 14.76
N SER A 434 15.27 -6.41 15.56
CA SER A 434 14.66 -5.09 15.85
C SER A 434 15.43 -4.35 16.95
N VAL A 435 16.36 -4.98 17.65
CA VAL A 435 17.14 -4.39 18.76
C VAL A 435 18.45 -3.86 18.21
N LEU A 436 18.68 -2.55 18.35
CA LEU A 436 19.94 -1.90 18.00
C LEU A 436 20.87 -1.75 19.20
N GLY A 437 20.36 -1.97 20.41
CA GLY A 437 21.09 -1.75 21.67
C GLY A 437 20.77 -0.40 22.26
N ASP A 438 21.18 -0.21 23.52
CA ASP A 438 21.11 1.07 24.22
C ASP A 438 19.74 1.74 24.21
N GLY A 439 18.65 0.95 24.32
CA GLY A 439 17.28 1.45 24.29
C GLY A 439 16.79 1.90 22.91
N LEU A 440 17.55 1.61 21.85
CA LEU A 440 17.14 1.85 20.46
C LEU A 440 16.60 0.59 19.81
N PHE A 441 15.49 0.76 19.13
CA PHE A 441 14.82 -0.29 18.36
C PHE A 441 14.49 0.23 16.97
N ILE A 442 14.34 -0.69 16.01
CA ILE A 442 14.05 -0.36 14.62
C ILE A 442 12.94 -1.25 14.07
N ALA A 443 12.06 -0.66 13.29
CA ALA A 443 10.98 -1.33 12.59
C ALA A 443 10.84 -0.80 11.16
N GLY A 444 10.25 -1.59 10.28
CA GLY A 444 10.00 -1.24 8.89
C GLY A 444 10.01 -2.48 7.99
N ASP A 445 9.49 -2.33 6.79
CA ASP A 445 9.53 -3.37 5.76
C ASP A 445 10.96 -3.72 5.33
N HIS A 446 11.92 -2.82 5.53
CA HIS A 446 13.35 -3.07 5.32
C HIS A 446 13.99 -3.99 6.39
N ARG A 447 13.29 -4.30 7.48
CA ARG A 447 13.73 -5.23 8.53
C ARG A 447 13.10 -6.64 8.35
N SER A 448 12.07 -6.74 7.53
CA SER A 448 11.32 -7.95 7.23
C SER A 448 11.10 -8.02 5.71
N SER A 449 9.97 -8.55 5.24
CA SER A 449 9.59 -8.52 3.84
C SER A 449 9.06 -7.14 3.40
N SER A 450 9.33 -6.74 2.16
CA SER A 450 8.82 -5.48 1.57
C SER A 450 7.32 -5.56 1.25
N THR A 451 6.52 -5.88 2.25
CA THR A 451 5.07 -6.05 2.15
C THR A 451 4.36 -5.33 3.28
N PHE A 452 3.04 -5.15 3.16
CA PHE A 452 2.21 -4.68 4.27
C PHE A 452 2.40 -5.54 5.52
N ASP A 453 2.38 -6.85 5.34
CA ASP A 453 2.52 -7.83 6.42
C ASP A 453 3.88 -7.72 7.12
N GLY A 454 4.96 -7.62 6.35
CA GLY A 454 6.30 -7.45 6.90
C GLY A 454 6.47 -6.18 7.72
N ALA A 455 5.87 -5.08 7.28
CA ALA A 455 5.86 -3.83 8.05
C ALA A 455 5.11 -3.98 9.36
N LEU A 456 3.93 -4.62 9.36
CA LEU A 456 3.12 -4.87 10.57
C LEU A 456 3.84 -5.78 11.55
N VAL A 457 4.40 -6.89 11.08
CA VAL A 457 5.20 -7.83 11.90
C VAL A 457 6.38 -7.13 12.54
N SER A 458 7.15 -6.37 11.75
CA SER A 458 8.33 -5.66 12.22
C SER A 458 8.01 -4.65 13.31
N GLY A 459 6.91 -3.90 13.17
CA GLY A 459 6.43 -2.94 14.16
C GLY A 459 6.07 -3.61 15.48
N ARG A 460 5.29 -4.70 15.42
CA ARG A 460 4.92 -5.48 16.61
C ARG A 460 6.14 -6.01 17.35
N ILE A 461 7.07 -6.66 16.62
CA ILE A 461 8.28 -7.23 17.24
C ILE A 461 9.14 -6.14 17.91
N ALA A 462 9.28 -4.97 17.31
CA ALA A 462 10.02 -3.86 17.90
C ALA A 462 9.37 -3.36 19.19
N ALA A 463 8.04 -3.23 19.23
CA ALA A 463 7.31 -2.85 20.45
C ALA A 463 7.40 -3.91 21.55
N GLU A 464 7.29 -5.19 21.20
CA GLU A 464 7.49 -6.31 22.14
C GLU A 464 8.89 -6.28 22.75
N ALA A 465 9.91 -5.96 21.95
CA ALA A 465 11.30 -5.87 22.43
C ALA A 465 11.52 -4.63 23.31
N ALA A 466 10.93 -3.50 22.95
CA ALA A 466 11.08 -2.22 23.68
C ALA A 466 10.39 -2.19 25.05
N THR A 467 9.54 -3.18 25.34
CA THR A 467 8.75 -3.26 26.59
C THR A 467 9.15 -4.48 27.48
N LYS A 468 10.21 -5.19 27.12
CA LYS A 468 10.84 -6.23 27.97
C LYS A 468 11.79 -5.60 28.97
#